data_b8252821a651c25d4bcfa7b88f5bf322
#
_entry.id   b8252821a651c25d4bcfa7b88f5bf322
#
_cell.length_a   1.000
_cell.length_b   1.000
_cell.length_c   1.000
_cell.angle_alpha   90.00
_cell.angle_beta   90.00
_cell.angle_gamma   90.00
#
_symmetry.space_group_name_H-M   'P 1'
#
loop_
_entity.id
_entity.type
_entity.pdbx_description
1 polymer ?
#
loop_
_entity_poly.entity_id
_entity_poly.type
_entity_poly.pdbx_seq_one_letter_code
_entity_poly.pdbx_strand_id
1 'polypeptide(L)'
;MSKKTVTVFGATGTAGVACVNEFIRQGLVNINVLARRSGQVERSSSGISKSEAQKQLQYDEWARQGVTIKEVDVTIAEALVPALRGTDYLVSCVPLYATESQMPLIFAAKEAGVERFVPSEYGAIYEFEQFWQTDTTHRLMARQKAFIRRMIELAGMDYTIIPAGAWIEYYMLEPVMVMGDPDARLAWSTGADVGRIIPHVLAHPASRNAICPVAATVWCSWNELLAAREQAVGRPIERNELTPEQWRAAYSASRPGAIQTLLAIGVAMVDTPAGMSLCGHWNKTFLPEFKGTPLQELFVDTVEPFVEATRATLIAAGELPADA
;
A
#
# COMPACT_ATOMS: atom_id res chain seq x y z
N MET A 1 15.47 23.51 -17.61
CA MET A 1 14.34 22.60 -17.89
C MET A 1 13.24 22.92 -16.89
N SER A 2 11.97 22.93 -17.29
CA SER A 2 10.84 23.08 -16.35
C SER A 2 10.78 21.89 -15.42
N LYS A 3 10.34 22.11 -14.16
CA LYS A 3 10.09 21.01 -13.23
C LYS A 3 9.04 20.07 -13.80
N LYS A 4 9.24 18.76 -13.65
CA LYS A 4 8.21 17.76 -13.94
C LYS A 4 7.03 17.92 -13.01
N THR A 5 5.85 17.50 -13.44
CA THR A 5 4.62 17.55 -12.64
C THR A 5 4.19 16.12 -12.28
N VAL A 6 4.03 15.85 -10.99
CA VAL A 6 3.43 14.61 -10.49
C VAL A 6 1.98 14.87 -10.07
N THR A 7 1.10 13.94 -10.41
CA THR A 7 -0.28 13.91 -9.89
C THR A 7 -0.46 12.67 -9.03
N VAL A 8 -0.96 12.84 -7.80
CA VAL A 8 -1.19 11.74 -6.86
C VAL A 8 -2.69 11.50 -6.70
N PHE A 9 -3.12 10.27 -6.93
CA PHE A 9 -4.48 9.77 -6.67
C PHE A 9 -4.50 8.88 -5.44
N GLY A 10 -5.54 9.00 -4.60
CA GLY A 10 -5.57 8.32 -3.30
C GLY A 10 -4.65 8.99 -2.25
N ALA A 11 -4.37 10.27 -2.42
CA ALA A 11 -3.39 11.03 -1.65
C ALA A 11 -3.67 11.07 -0.13
N THR A 12 -4.92 10.96 0.31
CA THR A 12 -5.29 11.05 1.74
C THR A 12 -5.15 9.74 2.51
N GLY A 13 -4.87 8.62 1.84
CA GLY A 13 -4.51 7.35 2.47
C GLY A 13 -3.11 7.39 3.08
N THR A 14 -2.74 6.40 3.91
CA THR A 14 -1.46 6.37 4.64
C THR A 14 -0.26 6.53 3.70
N ALA A 15 -0.16 5.70 2.66
CA ALA A 15 0.92 5.81 1.68
C ALA A 15 0.82 7.12 0.86
N GLY A 16 -0.40 7.55 0.52
CA GLY A 16 -0.61 8.77 -0.26
C GLY A 16 -0.15 10.02 0.46
N VAL A 17 -0.48 10.18 1.75
CA VAL A 17 -0.03 11.31 2.58
C VAL A 17 1.50 11.35 2.64
N ALA A 18 2.12 10.21 2.93
CA ALA A 18 3.57 10.14 3.02
C ALA A 18 4.25 10.42 1.66
N CYS A 19 3.65 9.97 0.56
CA CYS A 19 4.13 10.21 -0.80
C CYS A 19 4.09 11.70 -1.16
N VAL A 20 2.97 12.38 -0.92
CA VAL A 20 2.83 13.82 -1.18
C VAL A 20 3.81 14.62 -0.32
N ASN A 21 3.89 14.31 0.98
CA ASN A 21 4.80 15.00 1.89
C ASN A 21 6.27 14.81 1.48
N GLU A 22 6.65 13.63 1.01
CA GLU A 22 8.01 13.38 0.54
C GLU A 22 8.31 14.15 -0.76
N PHE A 23 7.37 14.24 -1.70
CA PHE A 23 7.53 15.10 -2.88
C PHE A 23 7.69 16.57 -2.50
N ILE A 24 6.92 17.06 -1.51
CA ILE A 24 7.07 18.42 -0.97
C ILE A 24 8.46 18.61 -0.38
N ARG A 25 8.91 17.68 0.47
CA ARG A 25 10.23 17.73 1.11
C ARG A 25 11.37 17.78 0.10
N GLN A 26 11.28 17.02 -0.99
CA GLN A 26 12.29 17.02 -2.05
C GLN A 26 12.27 18.30 -2.88
N GLY A 27 11.12 18.93 -3.10
CA GLY A 27 10.96 20.15 -3.86
C GLY A 27 11.36 20.09 -5.34
N LEU A 28 11.48 18.87 -5.89
CA LEU A 28 12.01 18.62 -7.25
C LEU A 28 10.94 18.66 -8.35
N VAL A 29 9.68 18.52 -7.98
CA VAL A 29 8.54 18.45 -8.92
C VAL A 29 7.44 19.44 -8.54
N ASN A 30 6.55 19.75 -9.48
CA ASN A 30 5.24 20.34 -9.18
C ASN A 30 4.29 19.22 -8.77
N ILE A 31 3.41 19.47 -7.81
CA ILE A 31 2.56 18.43 -7.23
C ILE A 31 1.09 18.79 -7.42
N ASN A 32 0.34 17.88 -8.03
CA ASN A 32 -1.10 17.90 -8.06
C ASN A 32 -1.66 16.74 -7.24
N VAL A 33 -2.81 16.93 -6.63
CA VAL A 33 -3.59 15.89 -5.94
C VAL A 33 -4.96 15.81 -6.59
N LEU A 34 -5.41 14.62 -6.97
CA LEU A 34 -6.79 14.37 -7.38
C LEU A 34 -7.63 14.12 -6.13
N ALA A 35 -8.51 15.06 -5.82
CA ALA A 35 -9.51 14.95 -4.77
C ALA A 35 -10.83 14.51 -5.39
N ARG A 36 -11.53 13.58 -4.74
CA ARG A 36 -12.88 13.21 -5.15
C ARG A 36 -13.84 14.38 -4.89
N ARG A 37 -14.73 14.64 -5.82
CA ARG A 37 -15.79 15.63 -5.62
C ARG A 37 -16.64 15.21 -4.40
N SER A 38 -16.94 16.18 -3.53
CA SER A 38 -17.77 15.94 -2.34
C SER A 38 -19.11 15.29 -2.70
N GLY A 39 -19.55 14.33 -1.89
CA GLY A 39 -20.77 13.54 -2.11
C GLY A 39 -20.57 12.20 -2.83
N GLN A 40 -19.39 11.87 -3.32
CA GLN A 40 -19.09 10.51 -3.80
C GLN A 40 -18.80 9.58 -2.62
N VAL A 41 -19.62 8.54 -2.46
CA VAL A 41 -19.53 7.59 -1.34
C VAL A 41 -18.27 6.75 -1.42
N GLU A 42 -17.52 6.71 -0.34
CA GLU A 42 -16.42 5.77 -0.13
C GLU A 42 -16.97 4.42 0.32
N ARG A 43 -16.73 3.35 -0.42
CA ARG A 43 -16.87 2.00 0.12
C ARG A 43 -15.62 1.68 0.90
N SER A 44 -15.65 1.88 2.22
CA SER A 44 -14.58 1.44 3.11
C SER A 44 -14.87 0.03 3.58
N SER A 45 -13.99 -0.92 3.30
CA SER A 45 -14.05 -2.27 3.89
C SER A 45 -13.28 -2.38 5.20
N SER A 46 -12.45 -1.39 5.55
CA SER A 46 -11.55 -1.46 6.72
C SER A 46 -11.93 -0.55 7.89
N GLY A 47 -13.00 0.23 7.79
CA GLY A 47 -13.50 1.08 8.89
C GLY A 47 -12.59 2.27 9.29
N ILE A 48 -11.34 2.30 8.86
CA ILE A 48 -10.35 3.35 9.22
C ILE A 48 -10.17 4.30 8.04
N SER A 49 -11.20 5.03 7.66
CA SER A 49 -11.07 6.13 6.71
C SER A 49 -11.11 7.47 7.43
N LYS A 50 -10.25 8.40 6.99
CA LYS A 50 -10.33 9.80 7.46
C LYS A 50 -11.72 10.36 7.13
N SER A 51 -12.31 11.12 8.07
CA SER A 51 -13.52 11.88 7.80
C SER A 51 -13.30 12.90 6.68
N GLU A 52 -14.37 13.33 6.01
CA GLU A 52 -14.26 14.37 4.97
C GLU A 52 -13.63 15.66 5.52
N ALA A 53 -13.93 16.02 6.78
CA ALA A 53 -13.31 17.18 7.43
C ALA A 53 -11.79 17.00 7.61
N GLN A 54 -11.33 15.80 8.00
CA GLN A 54 -9.89 15.50 8.12
C GLN A 54 -9.18 15.51 6.75
N LYS A 55 -9.85 15.04 5.70
CA LYS A 55 -9.32 15.11 4.33
C LYS A 55 -9.20 16.56 3.87
N GLN A 56 -10.21 17.38 4.14
CA GLN A 56 -10.19 18.80 3.79
C GLN A 56 -9.06 19.54 4.49
N LEU A 57 -8.86 19.32 5.79
CA LEU A 57 -7.73 19.91 6.53
C LEU A 57 -6.38 19.54 5.89
N GLN A 58 -6.24 18.30 5.43
CA GLN A 58 -5.02 17.85 4.75
C GLN A 58 -4.84 18.55 3.39
N TYR A 59 -5.91 18.72 2.61
CA TYR A 59 -5.86 19.44 1.34
C TYR A 59 -5.50 20.91 1.54
N ASP A 60 -6.07 21.56 2.54
CA ASP A 60 -5.78 22.97 2.87
C ASP A 60 -4.32 23.16 3.29
N GLU A 61 -3.76 22.19 4.05
CA GLU A 61 -2.35 22.22 4.43
C GLU A 61 -1.44 22.08 3.21
N TRP A 62 -1.72 21.14 2.32
CA TRP A 62 -0.94 20.95 1.11
C TRP A 62 -1.06 22.14 0.15
N ALA A 63 -2.24 22.74 0.03
CA ALA A 63 -2.43 23.93 -0.79
C ALA A 63 -1.56 25.11 -0.29
N ARG A 64 -1.46 25.30 1.03
CA ARG A 64 -0.53 26.28 1.63
C ARG A 64 0.95 25.99 1.32
N GLN A 65 1.30 24.74 1.07
CA GLN A 65 2.64 24.30 0.68
C GLN A 65 2.85 24.27 -0.85
N GLY A 66 1.90 24.79 -1.64
CA GLY A 66 2.01 24.91 -3.09
C GLY A 66 1.55 23.69 -3.89
N VAL A 67 0.88 22.73 -3.26
CA VAL A 67 0.24 21.61 -3.97
C VAL A 67 -1.07 22.08 -4.60
N THR A 68 -1.29 21.71 -5.85
CA THR A 68 -2.56 22.00 -6.54
C THR A 68 -3.58 20.88 -6.26
N ILE A 69 -4.68 21.21 -5.59
CA ILE A 69 -5.77 20.27 -5.36
C ILE A 69 -6.78 20.39 -6.50
N LYS A 70 -7.05 19.29 -7.19
CA LYS A 70 -7.99 19.21 -8.32
C LYS A 70 -9.17 18.32 -7.93
N GLU A 71 -10.32 18.93 -7.69
CA GLU A 71 -11.57 18.21 -7.45
C GLU A 71 -12.14 17.69 -8.76
N VAL A 72 -12.38 16.39 -8.84
CA VAL A 72 -12.83 15.72 -10.06
C VAL A 72 -13.70 14.52 -9.73
N ASP A 73 -14.62 14.17 -10.64
CA ASP A 73 -15.28 12.88 -10.61
C ASP A 73 -14.30 11.80 -11.11
N VAL A 74 -13.76 11.04 -10.18
CA VAL A 74 -12.74 10.03 -10.46
C VAL A 74 -13.29 8.75 -11.10
N THR A 75 -14.60 8.64 -11.25
CA THR A 75 -15.26 7.49 -11.88
C THR A 75 -15.48 7.68 -13.38
N ILE A 76 -15.32 8.90 -13.87
CA ILE A 76 -15.59 9.30 -15.26
C ILE A 76 -14.28 9.67 -15.95
N ALA A 77 -13.84 8.87 -16.92
CA ALA A 77 -12.57 9.09 -17.62
C ALA A 77 -12.51 10.47 -18.31
N GLU A 78 -13.61 10.91 -18.90
CA GLU A 78 -13.72 12.22 -19.58
C GLU A 78 -13.51 13.41 -18.62
N ALA A 79 -13.92 13.26 -17.35
CA ALA A 79 -13.68 14.27 -16.33
C ALA A 79 -12.20 14.29 -15.86
N LEU A 80 -11.54 13.15 -15.92
CA LEU A 80 -10.14 13.01 -15.51
C LEU A 80 -9.15 13.57 -16.54
N VAL A 81 -9.47 13.51 -17.85
CA VAL A 81 -8.56 13.98 -18.91
C VAL A 81 -8.10 15.43 -18.69
N PRO A 82 -8.99 16.45 -18.54
CA PRO A 82 -8.55 17.82 -18.30
C PRO A 82 -7.80 17.98 -16.97
N ALA A 83 -8.14 17.20 -15.95
CA ALA A 83 -7.45 17.24 -14.66
C ALA A 83 -6.01 16.70 -14.73
N LEU A 84 -5.73 15.78 -15.66
CA LEU A 84 -4.42 15.18 -15.86
C LEU A 84 -3.54 15.89 -16.89
N ARG A 85 -4.08 16.84 -17.67
CA ARG A 85 -3.26 17.59 -18.63
C ARG A 85 -2.09 18.29 -17.94
N GLY A 86 -0.90 18.18 -18.56
CA GLY A 86 0.35 18.72 -18.01
C GLY A 86 0.94 17.88 -16.86
N THR A 87 0.40 16.69 -16.59
CA THR A 87 0.98 15.72 -15.68
C THR A 87 2.02 14.89 -16.43
N ASP A 88 3.24 14.82 -15.90
CA ASP A 88 4.27 13.92 -16.41
C ASP A 88 4.15 12.54 -15.77
N TYR A 89 3.95 12.48 -14.45
CA TYR A 89 3.88 11.25 -13.68
C TYR A 89 2.57 11.16 -12.90
N LEU A 90 1.87 10.03 -13.03
CA LEU A 90 0.67 9.72 -12.26
C LEU A 90 0.98 8.62 -11.25
N VAL A 91 0.80 8.90 -9.97
CA VAL A 91 0.99 7.95 -8.87
C VAL A 91 -0.36 7.62 -8.24
N SER A 92 -0.67 6.34 -8.17
CA SER A 92 -1.89 5.84 -7.52
C SER A 92 -1.56 5.22 -6.17
N CYS A 93 -2.24 5.68 -5.10
CA CYS A 93 -2.14 5.18 -3.73
C CYS A 93 -3.52 4.71 -3.22
N VAL A 94 -4.30 4.07 -4.08
CA VAL A 94 -5.62 3.56 -3.70
C VAL A 94 -5.51 2.30 -2.85
N PRO A 95 -6.45 2.07 -1.91
CA PRO A 95 -6.48 0.84 -1.15
C PRO A 95 -6.83 -0.36 -2.04
N LEU A 96 -6.54 -1.56 -1.54
CA LEU A 96 -6.70 -2.82 -2.25
C LEU A 96 -8.12 -3.02 -2.81
N TYR A 97 -9.15 -2.72 -2.02
CA TYR A 97 -10.55 -2.87 -2.42
C TYR A 97 -11.01 -1.84 -3.49
N ALA A 98 -10.17 -0.85 -3.78
CA ALA A 98 -10.43 0.17 -4.81
C ALA A 98 -9.49 0.03 -6.02
N THR A 99 -8.83 -1.12 -6.21
CA THR A 99 -7.90 -1.36 -7.31
C THR A 99 -8.51 -1.04 -8.67
N GLU A 100 -9.79 -1.36 -8.88
CA GLU A 100 -10.53 -1.12 -10.13
C GLU A 100 -10.72 0.37 -10.43
N SER A 101 -10.67 1.24 -9.44
CA SER A 101 -10.76 2.69 -9.64
C SER A 101 -9.61 3.27 -10.47
N GLN A 102 -8.56 2.48 -10.69
CA GLN A 102 -7.44 2.85 -11.56
C GLN A 102 -7.76 2.71 -13.06
N MET A 103 -8.80 1.98 -13.42
CA MET A 103 -9.15 1.77 -14.85
C MET A 103 -9.46 3.10 -15.58
N PRO A 104 -10.37 3.95 -15.10
CA PRO A 104 -10.64 5.22 -15.77
C PRO A 104 -9.41 6.14 -15.78
N LEU A 105 -8.52 6.03 -14.77
CA LEU A 105 -7.27 6.78 -14.72
C LEU A 105 -6.31 6.40 -15.86
N ILE A 106 -6.21 5.10 -16.22
CA ILE A 106 -5.30 4.64 -17.28
C ILE A 106 -5.71 5.26 -18.62
N PHE A 107 -6.99 5.22 -18.96
CA PHE A 107 -7.50 5.81 -20.21
C PHE A 107 -7.31 7.32 -20.25
N ALA A 108 -7.70 8.00 -19.16
CA ALA A 108 -7.56 9.44 -19.07
C ALA A 108 -6.09 9.90 -19.07
N ALA A 109 -5.21 9.16 -18.42
CA ALA A 109 -3.78 9.44 -18.39
C ALA A 109 -3.16 9.33 -19.79
N LYS A 110 -3.52 8.29 -20.53
CA LYS A 110 -3.06 8.12 -21.93
C LYS A 110 -3.51 9.28 -22.80
N GLU A 111 -4.79 9.66 -22.74
CA GLU A 111 -5.35 10.75 -23.53
C GLU A 111 -4.78 12.11 -23.11
N ALA A 112 -4.51 12.32 -21.84
CA ALA A 112 -3.91 13.54 -21.31
C ALA A 112 -2.41 13.67 -21.61
N GLY A 113 -1.76 12.63 -22.14
CA GLY A 113 -0.34 12.61 -22.46
C GLY A 113 0.58 12.39 -21.25
N VAL A 114 0.10 11.72 -20.20
CA VAL A 114 0.93 11.34 -19.05
C VAL A 114 2.05 10.40 -19.50
N GLU A 115 3.28 10.70 -19.12
CA GLU A 115 4.46 9.92 -19.55
C GLU A 115 4.56 8.58 -18.82
N ARG A 116 4.29 8.55 -17.50
CA ARG A 116 4.50 7.35 -16.69
C ARG A 116 3.43 7.18 -15.62
N PHE A 117 2.96 5.96 -15.46
CA PHE A 117 2.03 5.57 -14.41
C PHE A 117 2.69 4.67 -13.36
N VAL A 118 2.47 4.99 -12.09
CA VAL A 118 2.84 4.17 -10.94
C VAL A 118 1.55 3.63 -10.34
N PRO A 119 1.15 2.38 -10.63
CA PRO A 119 -0.08 1.80 -10.11
C PRO A 119 0.04 1.48 -8.62
N SER A 120 -1.10 1.35 -7.94
CA SER A 120 -1.14 0.92 -6.53
C SER A 120 -0.85 -0.58 -6.41
N GLU A 121 0.45 -0.92 -6.41
CA GLU A 121 0.98 -2.29 -6.45
C GLU A 121 1.94 -2.57 -5.28
N TYR A 122 1.68 -2.00 -4.12
CA TYR A 122 2.60 -1.96 -2.97
C TYR A 122 2.52 -3.19 -2.06
N GLY A 123 2.23 -4.35 -2.61
CA GLY A 123 2.16 -5.62 -1.89
C GLY A 123 3.19 -6.64 -2.39
N ALA A 124 2.75 -7.88 -2.59
CA ALA A 124 3.56 -8.99 -3.12
C ALA A 124 3.87 -8.83 -4.61
N ILE A 125 4.79 -9.65 -5.09
CA ILE A 125 5.09 -9.79 -6.52
C ILE A 125 4.10 -10.79 -7.10
N TYR A 126 3.02 -10.28 -7.70
CA TYR A 126 1.89 -11.10 -8.16
C TYR A 126 2.12 -11.83 -9.50
N GLU A 127 3.30 -11.77 -10.08
CA GLU A 127 3.70 -12.51 -11.27
C GLU A 127 3.93 -14.01 -11.01
N PHE A 128 4.13 -14.40 -9.76
CA PHE A 128 4.32 -15.80 -9.44
C PHE A 128 3.05 -16.62 -9.65
N GLU A 129 3.18 -17.71 -10.40
CA GLU A 129 2.08 -18.61 -10.76
C GLU A 129 1.32 -19.12 -9.53
N GLN A 130 2.00 -19.34 -8.41
CA GLN A 130 1.43 -19.81 -7.16
C GLN A 130 0.26 -18.93 -6.68
N PHE A 131 0.34 -17.61 -6.86
CA PHE A 131 -0.77 -16.71 -6.52
C PHE A 131 -2.04 -16.95 -7.36
N TRP A 132 -1.91 -17.55 -8.53
CA TRP A 132 -3.01 -17.85 -9.42
C TRP A 132 -3.65 -19.21 -9.14
N GLN A 133 -2.94 -20.10 -8.45
CA GLN A 133 -3.39 -21.45 -8.10
C GLN A 133 -4.16 -21.49 -6.79
N THR A 134 -4.02 -20.48 -5.90
CA THR A 134 -4.74 -20.44 -4.64
C THR A 134 -6.21 -20.06 -4.84
N ASP A 135 -7.10 -20.74 -4.15
CA ASP A 135 -8.56 -20.48 -4.17
C ASP A 135 -8.97 -19.43 -3.12
N THR A 136 -8.10 -18.45 -2.87
CA THR A 136 -8.27 -17.44 -1.84
C THR A 136 -8.62 -16.09 -2.44
N THR A 137 -9.01 -15.13 -1.60
CA THR A 137 -9.14 -13.70 -1.95
C THR A 137 -7.87 -13.17 -2.63
N HIS A 138 -6.72 -13.76 -2.33
CA HIS A 138 -5.43 -13.41 -2.93
C HIS A 138 -5.38 -13.66 -4.44
N ARG A 139 -5.99 -14.75 -4.91
CA ARG A 139 -6.15 -15.00 -6.35
C ARG A 139 -6.94 -13.90 -7.04
N LEU A 140 -8.02 -13.42 -6.41
CA LEU A 140 -8.80 -12.31 -6.95
C LEU A 140 -7.97 -11.02 -7.03
N MET A 141 -7.22 -10.71 -5.96
CA MET A 141 -6.33 -9.55 -5.91
C MET A 141 -5.22 -9.62 -6.96
N ALA A 142 -4.59 -10.78 -7.12
CA ALA A 142 -3.56 -11.00 -8.14
C ALA A 142 -4.12 -10.75 -9.55
N ARG A 143 -5.33 -11.25 -9.82
CA ARG A 143 -6.01 -11.04 -11.11
C ARG A 143 -6.33 -9.57 -11.36
N GLN A 144 -6.85 -8.86 -10.37
CA GLN A 144 -7.17 -7.42 -10.51
C GLN A 144 -5.90 -6.61 -10.81
N LYS A 145 -4.82 -6.86 -10.08
CA LYS A 145 -3.54 -6.17 -10.31
C LYS A 145 -2.92 -6.52 -11.65
N ALA A 146 -2.89 -7.80 -12.02
CA ALA A 146 -2.42 -8.21 -13.35
C ALA A 146 -3.27 -7.58 -14.48
N PHE A 147 -4.57 -7.44 -14.27
CA PHE A 147 -5.43 -6.74 -15.23
C PHE A 147 -5.05 -5.26 -15.37
N ILE A 148 -4.82 -4.54 -14.28
CA ILE A 148 -4.36 -3.14 -14.30
C ILE A 148 -3.03 -3.03 -15.05
N ARG A 149 -2.06 -3.90 -14.79
CA ARG A 149 -0.78 -3.92 -15.51
C ARG A 149 -0.98 -4.13 -17.00
N ARG A 150 -1.81 -5.11 -17.36
CA ARG A 150 -2.11 -5.38 -18.77
C ARG A 150 -2.76 -4.19 -19.47
N MET A 151 -3.64 -3.46 -18.79
CA MET A 151 -4.25 -2.24 -19.33
C MET A 151 -3.21 -1.13 -19.56
N ILE A 152 -2.26 -0.95 -18.65
CA ILE A 152 -1.16 0.02 -18.80
C ILE A 152 -0.29 -0.32 -20.02
N GLU A 153 0.07 -1.60 -20.18
CA GLU A 153 0.82 -2.09 -21.34
C GLU A 153 0.09 -1.86 -22.67
N LEU A 154 -1.20 -2.24 -22.72
CA LEU A 154 -2.03 -2.05 -23.90
C LEU A 154 -2.24 -0.58 -24.26
N ALA A 155 -2.29 0.30 -23.26
CA ALA A 155 -2.30 1.73 -23.47
C ALA A 155 -0.97 2.28 -24.00
N GLY A 156 0.10 1.48 -24.00
CA GLY A 156 1.45 1.89 -24.40
C GLY A 156 1.98 3.02 -23.51
N MET A 157 1.72 2.94 -22.20
CA MET A 157 2.21 3.88 -21.20
C MET A 157 3.47 3.31 -20.52
N ASP A 158 4.45 4.16 -20.23
CA ASP A 158 5.52 3.76 -19.35
C ASP A 158 4.99 3.58 -17.91
N TYR A 159 5.62 2.68 -17.19
CA TYR A 159 5.20 2.33 -15.82
C TYR A 159 6.38 2.20 -14.85
N THR A 160 6.05 2.19 -13.57
CA THR A 160 6.93 1.75 -12.48
C THR A 160 6.09 0.98 -11.47
N ILE A 161 6.35 -0.30 -11.31
CA ILE A 161 5.64 -1.19 -10.37
C ILE A 161 6.51 -1.37 -9.14
N ILE A 162 5.96 -1.15 -7.94
CA ILE A 162 6.72 -1.12 -6.68
C ILE A 162 6.12 -2.13 -5.68
N PRO A 163 6.42 -3.44 -5.82
CA PRO A 163 6.08 -4.39 -4.76
C PRO A 163 6.87 -4.06 -3.50
N ALA A 164 6.17 -3.97 -2.35
CA ALA A 164 6.77 -3.52 -1.09
C ALA A 164 6.65 -4.55 0.06
N GLY A 165 6.31 -5.79 -0.25
CA GLY A 165 6.22 -6.87 0.72
C GLY A 165 5.00 -6.78 1.66
N ALA A 166 5.17 -7.23 2.88
CA ALA A 166 4.14 -7.24 3.90
C ALA A 166 4.07 -5.90 4.63
N TRP A 167 2.84 -5.42 4.89
CA TRP A 167 2.63 -4.18 5.63
C TRP A 167 2.49 -4.49 7.11
N ILE A 168 3.45 -4.03 7.90
CA ILE A 168 3.57 -4.35 9.34
C ILE A 168 2.27 -4.11 10.09
N GLU A 169 1.60 -2.99 9.86
CA GLU A 169 0.40 -2.57 10.57
C GLU A 169 -0.73 -3.62 10.53
N TYR A 170 -0.85 -4.34 9.42
CA TYR A 170 -1.93 -5.30 9.23
C TYR A 170 -1.71 -6.64 9.93
N TYR A 171 -0.50 -6.92 10.39
CA TYR A 171 -0.13 -8.22 10.96
C TYR A 171 0.14 -8.18 12.46
N MET A 172 0.00 -7.01 13.09
CA MET A 172 0.40 -6.82 14.48
C MET A 172 -0.75 -6.92 15.49
N LEU A 173 -1.97 -7.28 15.06
CA LEU A 173 -3.08 -7.53 15.98
C LEU A 173 -2.77 -8.78 16.83
N GLU A 174 -2.87 -8.67 18.16
CA GLU A 174 -2.61 -9.78 19.08
C GLU A 174 -3.86 -10.64 19.30
N PRO A 175 -3.70 -12.00 19.42
CA PRO A 175 -2.43 -12.70 19.24
C PRO A 175 -1.90 -12.61 17.81
N VAL A 176 -0.62 -12.23 17.67
CA VAL A 176 0.01 -12.09 16.35
C VAL A 176 0.09 -13.44 15.66
N MET A 177 -0.50 -13.52 14.49
CA MET A 177 -0.54 -14.72 13.68
C MET A 177 0.75 -14.83 12.85
N VAL A 178 1.72 -15.61 13.33
CA VAL A 178 2.99 -15.83 12.63
C VAL A 178 2.77 -16.77 11.43
N MET A 179 3.17 -16.33 10.25
CA MET A 179 2.92 -17.01 8.98
C MET A 179 4.19 -17.66 8.43
N GLY A 180 4.16 -18.97 8.22
CA GLY A 180 5.28 -19.72 7.68
C GLY A 180 6.40 -19.91 8.70
N ASP A 181 7.64 -20.00 8.20
CA ASP A 181 8.83 -20.13 9.03
C ASP A 181 9.13 -18.80 9.75
N PRO A 182 9.10 -18.77 11.11
CA PRO A 182 9.34 -17.55 11.88
C PRO A 182 10.76 -16.99 11.72
N ASP A 183 11.71 -17.77 11.24
CA ASP A 183 13.10 -17.36 11.00
C ASP A 183 13.35 -16.95 9.54
N ALA A 184 12.42 -17.22 8.63
CA ALA A 184 12.54 -16.78 7.25
C ALA A 184 12.45 -15.24 7.16
N ARG A 185 13.38 -14.64 6.41
CA ARG A 185 13.41 -13.17 6.23
C ARG A 185 12.43 -12.73 5.16
N LEU A 186 11.66 -11.72 5.48
CA LEU A 186 10.65 -11.11 4.62
C LEU A 186 10.94 -9.62 4.44
N ALA A 187 10.42 -9.06 3.34
CA ALA A 187 10.35 -7.62 3.17
C ALA A 187 9.17 -7.08 3.96
N TRP A 188 9.45 -6.21 4.89
CA TRP A 188 8.46 -5.51 5.69
C TRP A 188 8.44 -4.03 5.33
N SER A 189 7.25 -3.49 5.22
CA SER A 189 7.03 -2.08 4.96
C SER A 189 5.89 -1.56 5.82
N THR A 190 5.87 -0.26 6.06
CA THR A 190 4.67 0.43 6.54
C THR A 190 4.07 1.24 5.41
N GLY A 191 2.78 1.59 5.51
CA GLY A 191 2.15 2.48 4.54
C GLY A 191 2.88 3.82 4.42
N ALA A 192 3.41 4.34 5.53
CA ALA A 192 4.19 5.57 5.56
C ALA A 192 5.51 5.43 4.79
N ASP A 193 6.29 4.37 5.05
CA ASP A 193 7.57 4.16 4.37
C ASP A 193 7.39 3.80 2.89
N VAL A 194 6.31 3.09 2.54
CA VAL A 194 5.91 2.88 1.14
C VAL A 194 5.68 4.23 0.46
N GLY A 195 4.92 5.12 1.07
CA GLY A 195 4.72 6.46 0.52
C GLY A 195 6.03 7.23 0.35
N ARG A 196 6.90 7.20 1.36
CA ARG A 196 8.20 7.88 1.33
C ARG A 196 9.14 7.37 0.25
N ILE A 197 9.14 6.07 -0.04
CA ILE A 197 10.08 5.51 -1.04
C ILE A 197 9.64 5.77 -2.48
N ILE A 198 8.35 5.95 -2.75
CA ILE A 198 7.83 6.14 -4.12
C ILE A 198 8.56 7.26 -4.88
N PRO A 199 8.71 8.50 -4.34
CA PRO A 199 9.42 9.56 -5.03
C PRO A 199 10.86 9.21 -5.38
N HIS A 200 11.57 8.49 -4.50
CA HIS A 200 12.94 8.06 -4.72
C HIS A 200 13.05 7.01 -5.84
N VAL A 201 12.15 6.02 -5.84
CA VAL A 201 12.08 5.01 -6.90
C VAL A 201 11.74 5.67 -8.23
N LEU A 202 10.74 6.56 -8.26
CA LEU A 202 10.30 7.23 -9.49
C LEU A 202 11.41 8.11 -10.10
N ALA A 203 12.22 8.76 -9.29
CA ALA A 203 13.33 9.58 -9.74
C ALA A 203 14.50 8.76 -10.32
N HIS A 204 14.62 7.48 -9.98
CA HIS A 204 15.74 6.66 -10.43
C HIS A 204 15.52 6.15 -11.87
N PRO A 205 16.48 6.31 -12.80
CA PRO A 205 16.30 5.94 -14.21
C PRO A 205 16.02 4.45 -14.43
N ALA A 206 16.56 3.56 -13.58
CA ALA A 206 16.32 2.11 -13.66
C ALA A 206 14.88 1.69 -13.28
N SER A 207 14.03 2.62 -12.83
CA SER A 207 12.64 2.32 -12.47
C SER A 207 11.68 2.39 -13.68
N ARG A 208 12.11 2.93 -14.80
CA ARG A 208 11.25 3.09 -15.98
C ARG A 208 10.98 1.74 -16.64
N ASN A 209 9.72 1.40 -16.83
CA ASN A 209 9.25 0.12 -17.37
C ASN A 209 9.80 -1.08 -16.59
N ALA A 210 9.87 -0.95 -15.26
CA ALA A 210 10.46 -1.94 -14.38
C ALA A 210 9.56 -2.29 -13.19
N ILE A 211 9.76 -3.51 -12.70
CA ILE A 211 9.27 -3.95 -11.39
C ILE A 211 10.41 -3.72 -10.40
N CYS A 212 10.14 -2.92 -9.37
CA CYS A 212 11.11 -2.43 -8.40
C CYS A 212 10.77 -2.96 -7.00
N PRO A 213 11.07 -4.23 -6.68
CA PRO A 213 10.73 -4.81 -5.37
C PRO A 213 11.55 -4.19 -4.26
N VAL A 214 10.87 -3.61 -3.26
CA VAL A 214 11.48 -2.88 -2.15
C VAL A 214 11.12 -3.50 -0.79
N ALA A 215 11.99 -3.35 0.20
CA ALA A 215 11.66 -3.42 1.61
C ALA A 215 11.78 -1.99 2.15
N ALA A 216 10.64 -1.28 2.22
CA ALA A 216 10.68 0.14 2.52
C ALA A 216 11.01 0.43 3.98
N THR A 217 10.66 -0.48 4.91
CA THR A 217 11.01 -0.35 6.33
C THR A 217 12.22 -1.22 6.67
N VAL A 218 12.06 -2.56 6.62
CA VAL A 218 13.11 -3.48 7.05
C VAL A 218 13.03 -4.82 6.32
N TRP A 219 14.17 -5.49 6.24
CA TRP A 219 14.31 -6.88 5.80
C TRP A 219 14.71 -7.72 7.00
N CYS A 220 13.75 -8.41 7.62
CA CYS A 220 13.99 -9.21 8.81
C CYS A 220 13.01 -10.41 8.90
N SER A 221 13.26 -11.31 9.86
CA SER A 221 12.37 -12.42 10.18
C SER A 221 11.22 -11.97 11.10
N TRP A 222 10.20 -12.84 11.27
CA TRP A 222 9.15 -12.62 12.26
C TRP A 222 9.73 -12.51 13.68
N ASN A 223 10.68 -13.41 14.04
CA ASN A 223 11.30 -13.39 15.34
C ASN A 223 12.06 -12.08 15.59
N GLU A 224 12.83 -11.59 14.62
CA GLU A 224 13.52 -10.29 14.70
C GLU A 224 12.52 -9.12 14.83
N LEU A 225 11.42 -9.16 14.07
CA LEU A 225 10.41 -8.10 14.07
C LEU A 225 9.66 -8.05 15.41
N LEU A 226 9.22 -9.21 15.93
CA LEU A 226 8.49 -9.30 17.19
C LEU A 226 9.39 -8.96 18.39
N ALA A 227 10.65 -9.39 18.38
CA ALA A 227 11.61 -8.97 19.41
C ALA A 227 11.80 -7.46 19.45
N ALA A 228 11.85 -6.81 18.28
CA ALA A 228 11.93 -5.35 18.23
C ALA A 228 10.65 -4.68 18.77
N ARG A 229 9.47 -5.25 18.50
CA ARG A 229 8.21 -4.79 19.07
C ARG A 229 8.16 -4.94 20.58
N GLU A 230 8.52 -6.11 21.12
CA GLU A 230 8.59 -6.37 22.56
C GLU A 230 9.50 -5.37 23.28
N GLN A 231 10.65 -5.08 22.69
CA GLN A 231 11.57 -4.08 23.22
C GLN A 231 10.94 -2.67 23.20
N ALA A 232 10.23 -2.32 22.13
CA ALA A 232 9.62 -0.99 21.97
C ALA A 232 8.48 -0.77 22.97
N VAL A 233 7.60 -1.78 23.15
CA VAL A 233 6.41 -1.65 24.02
C VAL A 233 6.66 -2.07 25.47
N GLY A 234 7.81 -2.68 25.77
CA GLY A 234 8.21 -3.08 27.12
C GLY A 234 7.44 -4.27 27.70
N ARG A 235 6.82 -5.09 26.87
CA ARG A 235 6.09 -6.31 27.28
C ARG A 235 6.22 -7.43 26.25
N PRO A 236 6.01 -8.70 26.64
CA PRO A 236 5.87 -9.80 25.69
C PRO A 236 4.70 -9.56 24.75
N ILE A 237 4.85 -10.04 23.50
CA ILE A 237 3.81 -10.01 22.48
C ILE A 237 3.19 -11.42 22.38
N GLU A 238 1.87 -11.49 22.55
CA GLU A 238 1.15 -12.73 22.36
C GLU A 238 1.14 -13.12 20.88
N ARG A 239 1.52 -14.37 20.59
CA ARG A 239 1.62 -14.89 19.23
C ARG A 239 1.10 -16.32 19.09
N ASN A 240 0.57 -16.61 17.90
CA ASN A 240 0.15 -17.94 17.49
C ASN A 240 0.96 -18.34 16.25
N GLU A 241 1.59 -19.51 16.35
CA GLU A 241 2.28 -20.16 15.22
C GLU A 241 1.37 -21.26 14.68
N LEU A 242 0.79 -21.06 13.51
CA LEU A 242 -0.10 -22.02 12.88
C LEU A 242 0.63 -22.78 11.77
N THR A 243 0.37 -24.09 11.71
CA THR A 243 0.79 -24.86 10.52
C THR A 243 0.03 -24.40 9.28
N PRO A 244 0.53 -24.68 8.06
CA PRO A 244 -0.19 -24.37 6.83
C PRO A 244 -1.62 -24.93 6.79
N GLU A 245 -1.84 -26.11 7.34
CA GLU A 245 -3.16 -26.74 7.44
C GLU A 245 -4.08 -25.97 8.39
N GLN A 246 -3.56 -25.54 9.54
CA GLN A 246 -4.32 -24.73 10.50
C GLN A 246 -4.70 -23.36 9.91
N TRP A 247 -3.79 -22.74 9.14
CA TRP A 247 -4.08 -21.51 8.40
C TRP A 247 -5.25 -21.66 7.43
N ARG A 248 -5.22 -22.72 6.61
CA ARG A 248 -6.30 -23.01 5.66
C ARG A 248 -7.61 -23.33 6.36
N ALA A 249 -7.56 -24.06 7.47
CA ALA A 249 -8.74 -24.36 8.28
C ALA A 249 -9.35 -23.09 8.89
N ALA A 250 -8.54 -22.21 9.46
CA ALA A 250 -8.99 -20.93 10.03
C ALA A 250 -9.64 -20.04 8.94
N TYR A 251 -9.00 -19.94 7.77
CA TYR A 251 -9.58 -19.21 6.63
C TYR A 251 -10.94 -19.79 6.22
N SER A 252 -11.04 -21.11 6.07
CA SER A 252 -12.28 -21.79 5.64
C SER A 252 -13.41 -21.66 6.66
N ALA A 253 -13.09 -21.55 7.94
CA ALA A 253 -14.06 -21.40 9.03
C ALA A 253 -14.48 -19.93 9.25
N SER A 254 -13.74 -18.97 8.72
CA SER A 254 -13.99 -17.53 8.94
C SER A 254 -15.18 -17.02 8.14
N ARG A 255 -15.86 -15.98 8.66
CA ARG A 255 -16.91 -15.27 7.94
C ARG A 255 -16.32 -14.20 7.04
N PRO A 256 -16.98 -13.81 5.93
CA PRO A 256 -16.58 -12.65 5.14
C PRO A 256 -16.42 -11.40 6.00
N GLY A 257 -15.24 -10.78 5.94
CA GLY A 257 -14.90 -9.60 6.75
C GLY A 257 -13.40 -9.31 6.73
N ALA A 258 -12.98 -8.37 7.59
CA ALA A 258 -11.57 -7.98 7.67
C ALA A 258 -10.67 -9.13 8.14
N ILE A 259 -11.11 -9.90 9.13
CA ILE A 259 -10.38 -11.07 9.64
C ILE A 259 -10.18 -12.11 8.52
N GLN A 260 -11.23 -12.44 7.75
CA GLN A 260 -11.09 -13.37 6.63
C GLN A 260 -10.07 -12.87 5.60
N THR A 261 -10.05 -11.58 5.33
CA THR A 261 -9.08 -10.98 4.40
C THR A 261 -7.65 -11.15 4.91
N LEU A 262 -7.39 -10.92 6.20
CA LEU A 262 -6.08 -11.14 6.81
C LEU A 262 -5.67 -12.61 6.75
N LEU A 263 -6.59 -13.53 7.06
CA LEU A 263 -6.35 -14.97 6.97
C LEU A 263 -6.06 -15.40 5.52
N ALA A 264 -6.75 -14.85 4.53
CA ALA A 264 -6.48 -15.12 3.11
C ALA A 264 -5.07 -14.69 2.70
N ILE A 265 -4.62 -13.54 3.17
CA ILE A 265 -3.25 -13.05 2.95
C ILE A 265 -2.26 -14.00 3.65
N GLY A 266 -2.56 -14.44 4.87
CA GLY A 266 -1.74 -15.42 5.60
C GLY A 266 -1.58 -16.74 4.86
N VAL A 267 -2.68 -17.31 4.35
CA VAL A 267 -2.63 -18.52 3.51
C VAL A 267 -1.73 -18.31 2.30
N ALA A 268 -1.86 -17.17 1.62
CA ALA A 268 -1.03 -16.87 0.46
C ALA A 268 0.46 -16.71 0.83
N MET A 269 0.79 -16.12 1.97
CA MET A 269 2.18 -16.01 2.45
C MET A 269 2.78 -17.39 2.77
N VAL A 270 1.99 -18.30 3.34
CA VAL A 270 2.40 -19.68 3.62
C VAL A 270 2.60 -20.46 2.33
N ASP A 271 1.70 -20.29 1.36
CA ASP A 271 1.74 -21.02 0.08
C ASP A 271 2.79 -20.44 -0.89
N THR A 272 3.12 -19.17 -0.78
CA THR A 272 4.03 -18.47 -1.71
C THR A 272 5.04 -17.55 -1.01
N PRO A 273 5.82 -18.06 -0.04
CA PRO A 273 6.76 -17.22 0.70
C PRO A 273 7.81 -16.56 -0.22
N ALA A 274 8.16 -17.20 -1.35
CA ALA A 274 9.12 -16.66 -2.30
C ALA A 274 8.68 -15.31 -2.91
N GLY A 275 7.39 -15.11 -3.15
CA GLY A 275 6.85 -13.85 -3.67
C GLY A 275 7.05 -12.67 -2.72
N MET A 276 7.00 -12.93 -1.42
CA MET A 276 7.24 -11.91 -0.38
C MET A 276 8.74 -11.74 -0.10
N SER A 277 9.50 -12.85 -0.07
CA SER A 277 10.92 -12.84 0.28
C SER A 277 11.81 -12.18 -0.76
N LEU A 278 11.41 -12.16 -2.02
CA LEU A 278 12.16 -11.49 -3.10
C LEU A 278 12.07 -9.97 -3.08
N CYS A 279 11.12 -9.38 -2.33
CA CYS A 279 11.05 -7.94 -2.17
C CYS A 279 12.29 -7.39 -1.42
N GLY A 280 12.67 -6.15 -1.70
CA GLY A 280 13.77 -5.46 -1.02
C GLY A 280 15.12 -5.50 -1.71
N HIS A 281 15.27 -6.22 -2.81
CA HIS A 281 16.54 -6.24 -3.55
C HIS A 281 16.79 -4.93 -4.31
N TRP A 282 15.73 -4.36 -4.89
CA TRP A 282 15.87 -3.18 -5.74
C TRP A 282 16.36 -1.96 -4.96
N ASN A 283 15.74 -1.64 -3.83
CA ASN A 283 16.17 -0.47 -3.05
C ASN A 283 17.54 -0.65 -2.39
N LYS A 284 17.94 -1.86 -2.05
CA LYS A 284 19.30 -2.12 -1.56
C LYS A 284 20.36 -1.80 -2.62
N THR A 285 20.05 -2.07 -3.88
CA THR A 285 20.97 -1.87 -4.99
C THR A 285 20.99 -0.43 -5.48
N PHE A 286 19.82 0.17 -5.65
CA PHE A 286 19.66 1.45 -6.34
C PHE A 286 19.40 2.64 -5.42
N LEU A 287 18.97 2.41 -4.18
CA LEU A 287 18.68 3.43 -3.17
C LEU A 287 19.31 3.08 -1.81
N PRO A 288 20.63 2.82 -1.74
CA PRO A 288 21.26 2.36 -0.49
C PRO A 288 21.16 3.39 0.66
N GLU A 289 20.96 4.66 0.32
CA GLU A 289 20.80 5.74 1.28
C GLU A 289 19.39 5.83 1.87
N PHE A 290 18.39 5.22 1.22
CA PHE A 290 17.04 5.23 1.76
C PHE A 290 16.97 4.37 3.02
N LYS A 291 16.47 4.97 4.10
CA LYS A 291 16.24 4.30 5.38
C LYS A 291 14.75 4.34 5.72
N GLY A 292 14.22 3.20 6.07
CA GLY A 292 12.90 3.10 6.67
C GLY A 292 12.86 3.71 8.06
N THR A 293 11.67 3.87 8.61
CA THR A 293 11.48 4.33 9.98
C THR A 293 12.13 3.34 10.96
N PRO A 294 12.90 3.81 11.95
CA PRO A 294 13.49 2.93 12.97
C PRO A 294 12.39 2.13 13.69
N LEU A 295 12.60 0.82 13.90
CA LEU A 295 11.58 -0.07 14.46
C LEU A 295 11.07 0.38 15.84
N GLN A 296 11.94 0.93 16.68
CA GLN A 296 11.56 1.45 18.00
C GLN A 296 10.52 2.56 17.90
N GLU A 297 10.78 3.57 17.06
CA GLU A 297 9.86 4.68 16.78
C GLU A 297 8.59 4.18 16.08
N LEU A 298 8.76 3.32 15.10
CA LEU A 298 7.66 2.76 14.32
C LEU A 298 6.62 2.08 15.19
N PHE A 299 7.03 1.20 16.11
CA PHE A 299 6.09 0.46 16.94
C PHE A 299 5.34 1.39 17.89
N VAL A 300 6.02 2.31 18.57
CA VAL A 300 5.39 3.22 19.53
C VAL A 300 4.47 4.23 18.85
N ASP A 301 4.92 4.87 17.78
CA ASP A 301 4.25 6.05 17.23
C ASP A 301 3.28 5.73 16.09
N THR A 302 3.41 4.55 15.48
CA THR A 302 2.61 4.19 14.30
C THR A 302 1.84 2.89 14.47
N VAL A 303 2.52 1.81 14.83
CA VAL A 303 1.92 0.46 14.80
C VAL A 303 0.96 0.27 15.96
N GLU A 304 1.35 0.58 17.20
CA GLU A 304 0.45 0.39 18.35
C GLU A 304 -0.83 1.23 18.24
N PRO A 305 -0.80 2.54 17.88
CA PRO A 305 -2.02 3.30 17.66
C PRO A 305 -2.91 2.73 16.55
N PHE A 306 -2.30 2.21 15.47
CA PHE A 306 -3.04 1.56 14.39
C PHE A 306 -3.71 0.26 14.84
N VAL A 307 -2.99 -0.58 15.61
CA VAL A 307 -3.51 -1.84 16.16
C VAL A 307 -4.68 -1.58 17.10
N GLU A 308 -4.56 -0.61 17.99
CA GLU A 308 -5.65 -0.22 18.91
C GLU A 308 -6.88 0.27 18.15
N ALA A 309 -6.72 1.14 17.17
CA ALA A 309 -7.83 1.63 16.34
C ALA A 309 -8.49 0.50 15.52
N THR A 310 -7.68 -0.44 15.01
CA THR A 310 -8.17 -1.62 14.29
C THR A 310 -8.95 -2.54 15.22
N ARG A 311 -8.45 -2.84 16.41
CA ARG A 311 -9.12 -3.64 17.42
C ARG A 311 -10.47 -3.04 17.77
N ALA A 312 -10.53 -1.75 18.09
CA ALA A 312 -11.78 -1.05 18.40
C ALA A 312 -12.81 -1.15 17.25
N THR A 313 -12.35 -1.04 16.01
CA THR A 313 -13.20 -1.17 14.82
C THR A 313 -13.76 -2.59 14.68
N LEU A 314 -12.94 -3.63 14.88
CA LEU A 314 -13.36 -5.02 14.78
C LEU A 314 -14.33 -5.41 15.90
N ILE A 315 -14.15 -4.89 17.12
CA ILE A 315 -15.10 -5.05 18.23
C ILE A 315 -16.43 -4.40 17.86
N ALA A 316 -16.41 -3.16 17.36
CA ALA A 316 -17.64 -2.46 16.97
C ALA A 316 -18.40 -3.17 15.82
N ALA A 317 -17.67 -3.85 14.93
CA ALA A 317 -18.24 -4.66 13.85
C ALA A 317 -18.72 -6.06 14.31
N GLY A 318 -18.45 -6.45 15.56
CA GLY A 318 -18.75 -7.79 16.08
C GLY A 318 -17.85 -8.90 15.50
N GLU A 319 -16.70 -8.55 14.94
CA GLU A 319 -15.70 -9.48 14.44
C GLU A 319 -14.73 -9.94 15.54
N LEU A 320 -14.61 -9.19 16.63
CA LEU A 320 -13.90 -9.54 17.85
C LEU A 320 -14.83 -9.40 19.08
N PRO A 321 -14.64 -10.21 20.15
CA PRO A 321 -15.34 -10.03 21.41
C PRO A 321 -14.91 -8.73 22.10
N ALA A 322 -15.79 -8.18 22.96
CA ALA A 322 -15.56 -6.88 23.62
C ALA A 322 -14.38 -6.88 24.62
N ASP A 323 -13.96 -8.06 25.04
CA ASP A 323 -12.85 -8.32 25.98
C ASP A 323 -11.56 -8.79 25.28
N ALA A 324 -11.51 -8.70 23.95
CA ALA A 324 -10.36 -9.11 23.13
C ALA A 324 -9.22 -8.08 23.16
#